data_b865326c58991f15a7e02edbe0e8602b
#
_entry.id   b865326c58991f15a7e02edbe0e8602b
#
_cell.length_a   1.000
_cell.length_b   1.000
_cell.length_c   1.000
_cell.angle_alpha   90.00
_cell.angle_beta   90.00
_cell.angle_gamma   90.00
#
_symmetry.space_group_name_H-M   'P 1'
#
loop_
_entity.id
_entity.type
_entity.pdbx_description
1 polymer ?
#
loop_
_entity_poly.entity_id
_entity_poly.type
_entity_poly.pdbx_seq_one_letter_code
_entity_poly.pdbx_strand_id
1 'polypeptide(L)'
;NIALMCGSGCAGAHKELVEFAGKIKAPIVHALRGKEHVEYDNPYDVGMTGLIGFSSGFHTMMNADTLVLLGTQFPYRAFYPTDAKIIQIDINPASIGAHSKVDMALVGDIKSTLRALLPLVEEKADRKFLDKALEDYRDARKGLDDLAKPSEKAIHPQYLAQQISHFAADDAIFTCDVGTPTVWAARYLKMNGKRRLLGSFNHGSMANAMPQALGAQATEPERQVVAMCGDGGFSMLMGDFLSVVQMKLPVKIVVFNNSVLGFVAMEMKAGGYLTDGTELHDTNFARIAEACGITGIRVE
;
A
#
# COMPACT_ATOMS: atom_id res chain seq x y z
N ASN A 1 -7.98 5.64 -24.64
CA ASN A 1 -7.24 5.69 -23.35
C ASN A 1 -7.65 4.49 -22.50
N ILE A 2 -6.76 3.50 -22.40
CA ILE A 2 -6.99 2.31 -21.56
C ILE A 2 -6.14 2.44 -20.30
N ALA A 3 -6.72 2.21 -19.11
CA ALA A 3 -6.00 2.10 -17.85
C ALA A 3 -6.27 0.73 -17.20
N LEU A 4 -5.26 0.19 -16.53
CA LEU A 4 -5.36 -1.05 -15.77
C LEU A 4 -5.38 -0.71 -14.27
N MET A 5 -6.41 -1.16 -13.55
CA MET A 5 -6.51 -1.03 -12.10
C MET A 5 -6.30 -2.40 -11.45
N CYS A 6 -5.17 -2.57 -10.77
CA CYS A 6 -4.69 -3.84 -10.28
C CYS A 6 -4.86 -3.98 -8.76
N GLY A 7 -5.33 -5.12 -8.33
CA GLY A 7 -5.43 -5.49 -6.91
C GLY A 7 -4.61 -6.71 -6.54
N SER A 8 -4.90 -7.29 -5.39
CA SER A 8 -4.21 -8.48 -4.87
C SER A 8 -4.39 -9.73 -5.74
N GLY A 9 -5.43 -9.78 -6.58
CA GLY A 9 -5.62 -10.88 -7.53
C GLY A 9 -4.56 -10.92 -8.65
N CYS A 10 -3.71 -9.90 -8.77
CA CYS A 10 -2.55 -9.91 -9.68
C CYS A 10 -1.35 -10.68 -9.10
N ALA A 11 -1.45 -11.26 -7.91
CA ALA A 11 -0.41 -12.10 -7.33
C ALA A 11 0.01 -13.21 -8.31
N GLY A 12 1.32 -13.33 -8.58
CA GLY A 12 1.89 -14.31 -9.51
C GLY A 12 1.64 -14.04 -11.00
N ALA A 13 0.98 -12.93 -11.36
CA ALA A 13 0.69 -12.53 -12.75
C ALA A 13 1.58 -11.39 -13.27
N HIS A 14 2.61 -11.01 -12.53
CA HIS A 14 3.42 -9.80 -12.80
C HIS A 14 3.96 -9.75 -14.23
N LYS A 15 4.57 -10.85 -14.71
CA LYS A 15 5.14 -10.92 -16.05
C LYS A 15 4.07 -10.70 -17.14
N GLU A 16 2.96 -11.41 -17.05
CA GLU A 16 1.86 -11.33 -17.98
C GLU A 16 1.19 -9.95 -17.95
N LEU A 17 1.12 -9.34 -16.76
CA LEU A 17 0.58 -7.99 -16.59
C LEU A 17 1.44 -6.93 -17.28
N VAL A 18 2.75 -6.95 -17.07
CA VAL A 18 3.70 -6.01 -17.69
C VAL A 18 3.73 -6.18 -19.20
N GLU A 19 3.72 -7.43 -19.70
CA GLU A 19 3.65 -7.72 -21.14
C GLU A 19 2.35 -7.21 -21.75
N PHE A 20 1.21 -7.45 -21.09
CA PHE A 20 -0.10 -6.98 -21.57
C PHE A 20 -0.18 -5.46 -21.60
N ALA A 21 0.23 -4.78 -20.53
CA ALA A 21 0.29 -3.32 -20.45
C ALA A 21 1.17 -2.72 -21.55
N GLY A 22 2.34 -3.35 -21.81
CA GLY A 22 3.25 -2.95 -22.88
C GLY A 22 2.62 -3.06 -24.28
N LYS A 23 1.88 -4.13 -24.52
CA LYS A 23 1.23 -4.38 -25.78
C LYS A 23 0.11 -3.37 -26.08
N ILE A 24 -0.73 -3.07 -25.08
CA ILE A 24 -1.84 -2.12 -25.24
C ILE A 24 -1.48 -0.67 -24.88
N LYS A 25 -0.22 -0.38 -24.53
CA LYS A 25 0.28 0.94 -24.10
C LYS A 25 -0.60 1.56 -22.99
N ALA A 26 -0.93 0.74 -21.99
CA ALA A 26 -1.77 1.15 -20.88
C ALA A 26 -0.96 1.40 -19.62
N PRO A 27 -1.18 2.52 -18.89
CA PRO A 27 -0.67 2.72 -17.56
C PRO A 27 -1.31 1.75 -16.58
N ILE A 28 -0.53 1.33 -15.58
CA ILE A 28 -0.95 0.46 -14.49
C ILE A 28 -1.11 1.29 -13.23
N VAL A 29 -2.34 1.33 -12.71
CA VAL A 29 -2.68 1.86 -11.39
C VAL A 29 -2.91 0.69 -10.46
N HIS A 30 -2.58 0.81 -9.20
CA HIS A 30 -2.85 -0.27 -8.26
C HIS A 30 -3.53 0.20 -6.97
N ALA A 31 -4.25 -0.72 -6.31
CA ALA A 31 -4.69 -0.56 -4.94
C ALA A 31 -3.54 -0.88 -3.97
N LEU A 32 -3.67 -0.49 -2.69
CA LEU A 32 -2.67 -0.78 -1.67
C LEU A 32 -2.31 -2.28 -1.62
N ARG A 33 -3.31 -3.16 -1.67
CA ARG A 33 -3.08 -4.63 -1.69
C ARG A 33 -2.50 -5.16 -2.99
N GLY A 34 -2.48 -4.37 -4.06
CA GLY A 34 -1.80 -4.68 -5.31
C GLY A 34 -0.32 -4.33 -5.30
N LYS A 35 0.10 -3.39 -4.43
CA LYS A 35 1.43 -2.81 -4.40
C LYS A 35 2.56 -3.85 -4.48
N GLU A 36 2.58 -4.84 -3.61
CA GLU A 36 3.65 -5.84 -3.53
C GLU A 36 3.74 -6.75 -4.77
N HIS A 37 2.66 -6.83 -5.58
CA HIS A 37 2.56 -7.68 -6.76
C HIS A 37 2.82 -6.94 -8.07
N VAL A 38 2.70 -5.60 -8.08
CA VAL A 38 2.57 -4.81 -9.31
C VAL A 38 3.68 -3.79 -9.50
N GLU A 39 4.13 -3.14 -8.41
CA GLU A 39 4.96 -1.93 -8.48
C GLU A 39 6.40 -2.19 -8.96
N TYR A 40 7.00 -3.33 -8.62
CA TYR A 40 8.40 -3.62 -8.92
C TYR A 40 8.63 -3.94 -10.40
N ASP A 41 9.80 -3.62 -10.93
CA ASP A 41 10.22 -3.90 -12.31
C ASP A 41 9.11 -3.65 -13.36
N ASN A 42 8.36 -2.56 -13.18
CA ASN A 42 7.19 -2.24 -13.96
C ASN A 42 7.30 -0.84 -14.59
N PRO A 43 7.67 -0.74 -15.88
CA PRO A 43 7.81 0.55 -16.56
C PRO A 43 6.48 1.25 -16.88
N TYR A 44 5.35 0.62 -16.57
CA TYR A 44 3.99 1.13 -16.81
C TYR A 44 3.29 1.53 -15.51
N ASP A 45 3.95 1.34 -14.35
CA ASP A 45 3.39 1.74 -13.06
C ASP A 45 3.27 3.26 -12.95
N VAL A 46 2.09 3.72 -12.60
CA VAL A 46 1.79 5.14 -12.37
C VAL A 46 1.29 5.40 -10.95
N GLY A 47 1.56 4.45 -10.08
CA GLY A 47 1.32 4.54 -8.66
C GLY A 47 -0.07 4.09 -8.22
N MET A 48 -0.31 4.30 -6.96
CA MET A 48 -1.52 3.86 -6.26
C MET A 48 -2.63 4.89 -6.37
N THR A 49 -3.88 4.42 -6.39
CA THR A 49 -5.08 5.26 -6.23
C THR A 49 -5.83 4.92 -4.94
N GLY A 50 -6.82 5.75 -4.60
CA GLY A 50 -7.62 5.65 -3.39
C GLY A 50 -7.28 6.74 -2.37
N LEU A 51 -7.85 6.65 -1.16
CA LEU A 51 -7.75 7.70 -0.13
C LEU A 51 -6.31 8.11 0.23
N ILE A 52 -5.37 7.17 0.17
CA ILE A 52 -3.95 7.41 0.46
C ILE A 52 -3.08 7.34 -0.79
N GLY A 53 -3.70 7.32 -1.97
CA GLY A 53 -3.03 7.18 -3.26
C GLY A 53 -2.29 8.43 -3.73
N PHE A 54 -1.87 8.39 -4.98
CA PHE A 54 -1.20 9.48 -5.68
C PHE A 54 -2.18 10.18 -6.62
N SER A 55 -1.94 11.47 -6.87
CA SER A 55 -2.69 12.22 -7.87
C SER A 55 -2.58 11.59 -9.27
N SER A 56 -1.42 11.06 -9.63
CA SER A 56 -1.21 10.37 -10.90
C SER A 56 -2.13 9.17 -11.09
N GLY A 57 -2.24 8.28 -10.09
CA GLY A 57 -3.16 7.14 -10.14
C GLY A 57 -4.62 7.56 -10.27
N PHE A 58 -5.03 8.60 -9.52
CA PHE A 58 -6.38 9.17 -9.61
C PHE A 58 -6.67 9.73 -11.00
N HIS A 59 -5.81 10.62 -11.51
CA HIS A 59 -6.00 11.23 -12.83
C HIS A 59 -5.95 10.20 -13.96
N THR A 60 -5.11 9.20 -13.85
CA THR A 60 -5.06 8.10 -14.83
C THR A 60 -6.39 7.36 -14.90
N MET A 61 -6.98 7.01 -13.75
CA MET A 61 -8.29 6.36 -13.74
C MET A 61 -9.39 7.25 -14.32
N MET A 62 -9.45 8.51 -13.86
CA MET A 62 -10.52 9.45 -14.24
C MET A 62 -10.49 9.85 -15.72
N ASN A 63 -9.33 9.80 -16.38
CA ASN A 63 -9.16 10.15 -17.79
C ASN A 63 -9.13 8.93 -18.75
N ALA A 64 -9.43 7.75 -18.23
CA ALA A 64 -9.53 6.54 -19.05
C ALA A 64 -10.88 6.47 -19.77
N ASP A 65 -10.88 6.08 -21.05
CA ASP A 65 -12.08 5.75 -21.82
C ASP A 65 -12.51 4.28 -21.58
N THR A 66 -11.53 3.47 -21.20
CA THR A 66 -11.72 2.06 -20.81
C THR A 66 -10.88 1.77 -19.58
N LEU A 67 -11.54 1.32 -18.52
CA LEU A 67 -10.89 0.89 -17.28
C LEU A 67 -11.00 -0.63 -17.14
N VAL A 68 -9.85 -1.30 -17.03
CA VAL A 68 -9.80 -2.75 -16.82
C VAL A 68 -9.44 -3.01 -15.36
N LEU A 69 -10.37 -3.59 -14.61
CA LEU A 69 -10.19 -3.98 -13.23
C LEU A 69 -9.63 -5.41 -13.18
N LEU A 70 -8.46 -5.58 -12.59
CA LEU A 70 -7.73 -6.85 -12.52
C LEU A 70 -7.60 -7.33 -11.08
N GLY A 71 -8.41 -8.31 -10.70
CA GLY A 71 -8.37 -8.94 -9.37
C GLY A 71 -8.51 -7.95 -8.22
N THR A 72 -9.45 -7.02 -8.34
CA THR A 72 -9.70 -5.97 -7.35
C THR A 72 -11.19 -5.72 -7.12
N GLN A 73 -11.54 -5.53 -5.86
CA GLN A 73 -12.82 -4.99 -5.41
C GLN A 73 -12.63 -3.57 -4.88
N PHE A 74 -12.02 -2.70 -5.68
CA PHE A 74 -11.72 -1.33 -5.26
C PHE A 74 -13.00 -0.60 -4.80
N PRO A 75 -13.13 -0.23 -3.50
CA PRO A 75 -14.43 0.12 -2.93
C PRO A 75 -14.87 1.57 -3.13
N TYR A 76 -13.95 2.44 -3.57
CA TYR A 76 -14.17 3.89 -3.57
C TYR A 76 -14.85 4.35 -4.86
N ARG A 77 -16.18 4.40 -4.87
CA ARG A 77 -16.97 4.75 -6.06
C ARG A 77 -16.62 6.10 -6.67
N ALA A 78 -16.27 7.09 -5.84
CA ALA A 78 -15.87 8.41 -6.32
C ALA A 78 -14.56 8.45 -7.14
N PHE A 79 -13.82 7.33 -7.18
CA PHE A 79 -12.59 7.19 -7.94
C PHE A 79 -12.79 6.46 -9.27
N TYR A 80 -14.03 6.07 -9.61
CA TYR A 80 -14.34 5.47 -10.91
C TYR A 80 -14.75 6.55 -11.91
N PRO A 81 -14.25 6.49 -13.16
CA PRO A 81 -14.72 7.38 -14.22
C PRO A 81 -16.18 7.10 -14.55
N THR A 82 -16.97 8.16 -14.77
CA THR A 82 -18.42 8.06 -15.01
C THR A 82 -18.77 7.55 -16.39
N ASP A 83 -17.96 7.88 -17.40
CA ASP A 83 -18.26 7.64 -18.81
C ASP A 83 -17.41 6.55 -19.46
N ALA A 84 -16.48 5.95 -18.70
CA ALA A 84 -15.61 4.89 -19.21
C ALA A 84 -16.33 3.54 -19.31
N LYS A 85 -15.92 2.74 -20.28
CA LYS A 85 -16.25 1.31 -20.29
C LYS A 85 -15.46 0.60 -19.20
N ILE A 86 -16.13 -0.20 -18.39
CA ILE A 86 -15.49 -0.98 -17.33
C ILE A 86 -15.49 -2.46 -17.68
N ILE A 87 -14.29 -3.03 -17.77
CA ILE A 87 -14.07 -4.47 -17.92
C ILE A 87 -13.55 -4.96 -16.59
N GLN A 88 -14.16 -5.98 -16.02
CA GLN A 88 -13.69 -6.55 -14.74
C GLN A 88 -13.36 -8.02 -14.89
N ILE A 89 -12.15 -8.38 -14.46
CA ILE A 89 -11.64 -9.74 -14.42
C ILE A 89 -11.40 -10.10 -12.95
N ASP A 90 -12.08 -11.10 -12.46
CA ASP A 90 -11.92 -11.59 -11.09
C ASP A 90 -12.19 -13.09 -11.02
N ILE A 91 -11.46 -13.79 -10.17
CA ILE A 91 -11.67 -15.22 -9.93
C ILE A 91 -12.99 -15.51 -9.20
N ASN A 92 -13.45 -14.53 -8.40
CA ASN A 92 -14.70 -14.62 -7.66
C ASN A 92 -15.81 -13.89 -8.43
N PRO A 93 -16.81 -14.60 -8.99
CA PRO A 93 -17.90 -13.96 -9.71
C PRO A 93 -18.72 -12.98 -8.87
N ALA A 94 -18.78 -13.15 -7.55
CA ALA A 94 -19.49 -12.24 -6.65
C ALA A 94 -18.80 -10.88 -6.49
N SER A 95 -17.54 -10.77 -6.88
CA SER A 95 -16.79 -9.49 -6.87
C SER A 95 -17.15 -8.61 -8.06
N ILE A 96 -17.62 -9.21 -9.15
CA ILE A 96 -17.89 -8.49 -10.40
C ILE A 96 -19.13 -7.61 -10.25
N GLY A 97 -18.98 -6.32 -10.57
CA GLY A 97 -20.06 -5.36 -10.47
C GLY A 97 -20.40 -4.89 -9.05
N ALA A 98 -19.67 -5.32 -8.01
CA ALA A 98 -19.99 -4.99 -6.63
C ALA A 98 -19.91 -3.48 -6.32
N HIS A 99 -19.03 -2.74 -6.99
CA HIS A 99 -18.78 -1.33 -6.71
C HIS A 99 -19.00 -0.38 -7.91
N SER A 100 -19.05 -0.90 -9.12
CA SER A 100 -19.30 -0.14 -10.34
C SER A 100 -20.14 -0.93 -11.33
N LYS A 101 -20.82 -0.24 -12.26
CA LYS A 101 -21.42 -0.90 -13.42
C LYS A 101 -20.30 -1.47 -14.29
N VAL A 102 -20.40 -2.75 -14.64
CA VAL A 102 -19.43 -3.45 -15.49
C VAL A 102 -20.04 -3.70 -16.87
N ASP A 103 -19.35 -3.29 -17.92
CA ASP A 103 -19.79 -3.49 -19.29
C ASP A 103 -19.38 -4.87 -19.81
N MET A 104 -18.24 -5.40 -19.35
CA MET A 104 -17.79 -6.74 -19.69
C MET A 104 -17.21 -7.44 -18.47
N ALA A 105 -17.76 -8.60 -18.15
CA ALA A 105 -17.38 -9.44 -17.01
C ALA A 105 -16.62 -10.68 -17.47
N LEU A 106 -15.45 -10.95 -16.91
CA LEU A 106 -14.67 -12.16 -17.15
C LEU A 106 -14.39 -12.84 -15.80
N VAL A 107 -14.91 -14.04 -15.62
CA VAL A 107 -14.59 -14.86 -14.43
C VAL A 107 -13.37 -15.71 -14.73
N GLY A 108 -12.28 -15.43 -14.03
CA GLY A 108 -11.04 -16.16 -14.22
C GLY A 108 -9.87 -15.66 -13.38
N ASP A 109 -8.85 -16.48 -13.27
CA ASP A 109 -7.56 -16.12 -12.70
C ASP A 109 -6.85 -15.11 -13.62
N ILE A 110 -6.25 -14.08 -13.02
CA ILE A 110 -5.65 -12.98 -13.81
C ILE A 110 -4.53 -13.47 -14.71
N LYS A 111 -3.63 -14.30 -14.21
CA LYS A 111 -2.50 -14.82 -14.97
C LYS A 111 -2.97 -15.64 -16.19
N SER A 112 -3.88 -16.55 -15.96
CA SER A 112 -4.43 -17.43 -16.99
C SER A 112 -5.23 -16.63 -18.04
N THR A 113 -6.01 -15.65 -17.59
CA THR A 113 -6.78 -14.78 -18.50
C THR A 113 -5.87 -13.90 -19.34
N LEU A 114 -4.87 -13.26 -18.76
CA LEU A 114 -3.91 -12.44 -19.51
C LEU A 114 -3.11 -13.26 -20.53
N ARG A 115 -2.71 -14.50 -20.18
CA ARG A 115 -2.07 -15.42 -21.13
C ARG A 115 -2.96 -15.75 -22.33
N ALA A 116 -4.25 -15.93 -22.11
CA ALA A 116 -5.20 -16.20 -23.16
C ALA A 116 -5.47 -14.95 -24.03
N LEU A 117 -5.46 -13.77 -23.45
CA LEU A 117 -5.70 -12.50 -24.15
C LEU A 117 -4.49 -12.02 -24.97
N LEU A 118 -3.27 -12.21 -24.48
CA LEU A 118 -2.04 -11.72 -25.11
C LEU A 118 -1.92 -12.03 -26.60
N PRO A 119 -2.21 -13.26 -27.10
CA PRO A 119 -2.13 -13.55 -28.53
C PRO A 119 -3.26 -12.93 -29.36
N LEU A 120 -4.38 -12.54 -28.73
CA LEU A 120 -5.57 -12.02 -29.38
C LEU A 120 -5.59 -10.49 -29.49
N VAL A 121 -4.74 -9.82 -28.74
CA VAL A 121 -4.68 -8.35 -28.69
C VAL A 121 -3.62 -7.86 -29.67
N GLU A 122 -3.96 -6.88 -30.49
CA GLU A 122 -3.01 -6.20 -31.36
C GLU A 122 -2.14 -5.22 -30.59
N GLU A 123 -0.92 -5.00 -31.06
CA GLU A 123 -0.04 -4.00 -30.44
C GLU A 123 -0.51 -2.59 -30.80
N LYS A 124 -0.79 -1.80 -29.77
CA LYS A 124 -1.18 -0.40 -29.93
C LYS A 124 0.05 0.46 -30.21
N ALA A 125 -0.03 1.33 -31.21
CA ALA A 125 1.06 2.26 -31.57
C ALA A 125 1.04 3.55 -30.71
N ASP A 126 -0.17 4.09 -30.45
CA ASP A 126 -0.33 5.34 -29.68
C ASP A 126 -0.10 5.11 -28.18
N ARG A 127 0.88 5.83 -27.64
CA ARG A 127 1.25 5.79 -26.24
C ARG A 127 1.08 7.11 -25.51
N LYS A 128 0.45 8.12 -26.11
CA LYS A 128 0.30 9.47 -25.53
C LYS A 128 -0.30 9.44 -24.14
N PHE A 129 -1.35 8.64 -23.94
CA PHE A 129 -1.99 8.52 -22.63
C PHE A 129 -1.06 7.91 -21.58
N LEU A 130 -0.31 6.85 -21.94
CA LEU A 130 0.69 6.23 -21.10
C LEU A 130 1.82 7.23 -20.75
N ASP A 131 2.35 7.93 -21.75
CA ASP A 131 3.44 8.87 -21.54
C ASP A 131 3.03 10.02 -20.61
N LYS A 132 1.81 10.53 -20.76
CA LYS A 132 1.27 11.54 -19.85
C LYS A 132 1.10 11.02 -18.43
N ALA A 133 0.56 9.83 -18.27
CA ALA A 133 0.39 9.21 -16.95
C ALA A 133 1.73 8.95 -16.24
N LEU A 134 2.77 8.55 -17.00
CA LEU A 134 4.12 8.37 -16.48
C LEU A 134 4.80 9.71 -16.11
N GLU A 135 4.53 10.79 -16.86
CA GLU A 135 4.98 12.13 -16.50
C GLU A 135 4.34 12.58 -15.18
N ASP A 136 3.03 12.47 -15.07
CA ASP A 136 2.28 12.83 -13.86
C ASP A 136 2.76 12.02 -12.63
N TYR A 137 3.14 10.75 -12.83
CA TYR A 137 3.70 9.92 -11.77
C TYR A 137 5.09 10.39 -11.34
N ARG A 138 5.96 10.74 -12.29
CA ARG A 138 7.28 11.29 -11.95
C ARG A 138 7.16 12.57 -11.12
N ASP A 139 6.22 13.45 -11.48
CA ASP A 139 6.00 14.70 -10.76
C ASP A 139 5.43 14.46 -9.35
N ALA A 140 4.43 13.58 -9.23
CA ALA A 140 3.86 13.17 -7.96
C ALA A 140 4.93 12.51 -7.06
N ARG A 141 5.79 11.65 -7.63
CA ARG A 141 6.86 10.98 -6.92
C ARG A 141 7.92 11.97 -6.42
N LYS A 142 8.32 12.92 -7.28
CA LYS A 142 9.26 13.99 -6.90
C LYS A 142 8.75 14.80 -5.72
N GLY A 143 7.46 15.20 -5.75
CA GLY A 143 6.85 15.93 -4.64
C GLY A 143 6.88 15.15 -3.32
N LEU A 144 6.66 13.83 -3.37
CA LEU A 144 6.75 12.98 -2.18
C LEU A 144 8.19 12.80 -1.68
N ASP A 145 9.15 12.63 -2.59
CA ASP A 145 10.57 12.47 -2.25
C ASP A 145 11.14 13.78 -1.65
N ASP A 146 10.64 14.93 -2.10
CA ASP A 146 10.99 16.23 -1.51
C ASP A 146 10.53 16.40 -0.06
N LEU A 147 9.50 15.68 0.38
CA LEU A 147 9.04 15.62 1.77
C LEU A 147 9.85 14.65 2.64
N ALA A 148 10.54 13.68 2.03
CA ALA A 148 11.30 12.65 2.72
C ALA A 148 12.75 13.11 2.99
N LYS A 149 12.90 14.24 3.68
CA LYS A 149 14.21 14.84 4.01
C LYS A 149 14.46 14.79 5.52
N PRO A 150 15.72 14.67 5.95
CA PRO A 150 16.08 14.83 7.35
C PRO A 150 15.71 16.24 7.86
N SER A 151 15.40 16.36 9.12
CA SER A 151 15.08 17.62 9.78
C SER A 151 15.79 17.69 11.13
N GLU A 152 16.24 18.88 11.49
CA GLU A 152 16.89 19.14 12.78
C GLU A 152 15.88 19.31 13.93
N LYS A 153 14.61 19.53 13.63
CA LYS A 153 13.58 19.83 14.63
C LYS A 153 12.76 18.62 15.05
N ALA A 154 12.46 17.73 14.10
CA ALA A 154 11.69 16.53 14.34
C ALA A 154 11.89 15.54 13.19
N ILE A 155 11.80 14.25 13.46
CA ILE A 155 11.92 13.23 12.45
C ILE A 155 10.68 13.26 11.54
N HIS A 156 10.86 13.53 10.27
CA HIS A 156 9.79 13.41 9.29
C HIS A 156 9.45 11.92 9.10
N PRO A 157 8.19 11.51 9.29
CA PRO A 157 7.82 10.10 9.15
C PRO A 157 8.05 9.56 7.73
N GLN A 158 8.00 10.42 6.72
CA GLN A 158 8.35 10.10 5.34
C GLN A 158 9.81 9.68 5.22
N TYR A 159 10.72 10.45 5.82
CA TYR A 159 12.14 10.14 5.85
C TYR A 159 12.40 8.83 6.59
N LEU A 160 11.78 8.63 7.77
CA LEU A 160 11.91 7.39 8.53
C LEU A 160 11.46 6.18 7.70
N ALA A 161 10.29 6.24 7.04
CA ALA A 161 9.79 5.15 6.22
C ALA A 161 10.69 4.87 5.00
N GLN A 162 11.28 5.91 4.40
CA GLN A 162 12.27 5.77 3.33
C GLN A 162 13.54 5.06 3.84
N GLN A 163 14.03 5.41 5.04
CA GLN A 163 15.18 4.75 5.65
C GLN A 163 14.87 3.30 6.02
N ILE A 164 13.69 3.00 6.56
CA ILE A 164 13.24 1.62 6.79
C ILE A 164 13.30 0.83 5.48
N SER A 165 12.77 1.39 4.39
CA SER A 165 12.81 0.73 3.08
C SER A 165 14.23 0.52 2.56
N HIS A 166 15.13 1.48 2.81
CA HIS A 166 16.52 1.44 2.33
C HIS A 166 17.34 0.35 3.04
N PHE A 167 17.21 0.26 4.37
CA PHE A 167 18.00 -0.66 5.19
C PHE A 167 17.38 -2.05 5.36
N ALA A 168 16.13 -2.23 4.96
CA ALA A 168 15.46 -3.53 5.05
C ALA A 168 16.08 -4.57 4.12
N ALA A 169 16.11 -5.82 4.57
CA ALA A 169 16.53 -6.96 3.76
C ALA A 169 15.70 -7.07 2.45
N ASP A 170 16.30 -7.71 1.45
CA ASP A 170 15.66 -7.89 0.14
C ASP A 170 14.36 -8.70 0.19
N ASP A 171 14.22 -9.55 1.18
CA ASP A 171 13.03 -10.38 1.40
C ASP A 171 12.26 -10.02 2.67
N ALA A 172 12.47 -8.82 3.22
CA ALA A 172 11.83 -8.37 4.44
C ALA A 172 10.29 -8.47 4.37
N ILE A 173 9.69 -8.78 5.52
CA ILE A 173 8.24 -8.71 5.72
C ILE A 173 7.94 -7.45 6.54
N PHE A 174 7.17 -6.57 5.96
CA PHE A 174 6.65 -5.40 6.65
C PHE A 174 5.23 -5.66 7.13
N THR A 175 4.95 -5.26 8.35
CA THR A 175 3.57 -5.16 8.85
C THR A 175 3.29 -3.72 9.21
N CYS A 176 2.07 -3.23 9.03
CA CYS A 176 1.75 -1.86 9.40
C CYS A 176 0.36 -1.70 9.99
N ASP A 177 0.26 -0.82 10.99
CA ASP A 177 -1.02 -0.40 11.55
C ASP A 177 -1.79 0.44 10.54
N VAL A 178 -3.12 0.28 10.50
CA VAL A 178 -3.96 1.22 9.77
C VAL A 178 -4.08 2.51 10.58
N GLY A 179 -3.70 3.58 9.93
CA GLY A 179 -3.48 4.92 10.46
C GLY A 179 -2.39 5.60 9.64
N THR A 180 -1.70 6.58 10.20
CA THR A 180 -0.59 7.25 9.51
C THR A 180 0.53 6.30 9.07
N PRO A 181 0.91 5.22 9.81
CA PRO A 181 1.91 4.26 9.35
C PRO A 181 1.57 3.62 8.00
N THR A 182 0.29 3.35 7.70
CA THR A 182 -0.12 2.83 6.39
C THR A 182 0.19 3.80 5.25
N VAL A 183 0.04 5.13 5.46
CA VAL A 183 0.40 6.14 4.46
C VAL A 183 1.91 6.07 4.17
N TRP A 184 2.71 5.99 5.21
CA TRP A 184 4.16 5.94 5.09
C TRP A 184 4.62 4.65 4.42
N ALA A 185 4.06 3.51 4.81
CA ALA A 185 4.32 2.22 4.17
C ALA A 185 3.92 2.25 2.69
N ALA A 186 2.72 2.72 2.38
CA ALA A 186 2.19 2.77 1.01
C ALA A 186 3.04 3.63 0.07
N ARG A 187 3.55 4.76 0.56
CA ARG A 187 4.23 5.77 -0.27
C ARG A 187 5.73 5.63 -0.32
N TYR A 188 6.37 5.04 0.69
CA TYR A 188 7.83 5.05 0.83
C TYR A 188 8.48 3.67 0.92
N LEU A 189 7.76 2.60 1.25
CA LEU A 189 8.32 1.26 1.12
C LEU A 189 8.40 0.87 -0.37
N LYS A 190 9.58 0.44 -0.81
CA LYS A 190 9.81 -0.08 -2.16
C LYS A 190 9.65 -1.60 -2.16
N MET A 191 8.78 -2.09 -3.03
CA MET A 191 8.62 -3.52 -3.28
C MET A 191 9.59 -3.98 -4.38
N ASN A 192 9.97 -5.26 -4.36
CA ASN A 192 10.93 -5.85 -5.28
C ASN A 192 10.56 -7.29 -5.70
N GLY A 193 9.29 -7.66 -5.50
CA GLY A 193 8.79 -9.00 -5.80
C GLY A 193 9.11 -10.08 -4.77
N LYS A 194 9.96 -9.78 -3.76
CA LYS A 194 10.29 -10.67 -2.64
C LYS A 194 9.77 -10.16 -1.31
N ARG A 195 9.77 -8.84 -1.12
CA ARG A 195 9.25 -8.17 0.07
C ARG A 195 7.74 -8.33 0.17
N ARG A 196 7.25 -8.43 1.40
CA ARG A 196 5.81 -8.53 1.70
C ARG A 196 5.37 -7.32 2.50
N LEU A 197 4.12 -6.90 2.28
CA LEU A 197 3.46 -5.85 3.05
C LEU A 197 2.12 -6.36 3.58
N LEU A 198 2.05 -6.57 4.88
CA LEU A 198 0.89 -7.08 5.59
C LEU A 198 0.21 -5.97 6.39
N GLY A 199 -1.12 -6.00 6.45
CA GLY A 199 -1.91 -5.06 7.22
C GLY A 199 -3.40 -5.36 7.11
N SER A 200 -4.20 -4.79 8.01
CA SER A 200 -5.65 -4.96 8.03
C SER A 200 -6.35 -4.04 7.01
N PHE A 201 -5.92 -4.09 5.74
CA PHE A 201 -6.33 -3.12 4.73
C PHE A 201 -7.80 -3.22 4.30
N ASN A 202 -8.48 -4.33 4.58
CA ASN A 202 -9.90 -4.49 4.29
C ASN A 202 -10.81 -3.96 5.40
N HIS A 203 -10.39 -4.09 6.67
CA HIS A 203 -11.17 -3.66 7.83
C HIS A 203 -10.66 -2.37 8.47
N GLY A 204 -9.46 -1.91 8.08
CA GLY A 204 -8.92 -0.66 8.60
C GLY A 204 -8.56 -0.70 10.09
N SER A 205 -8.14 -1.87 10.61
CA SER A 205 -7.87 -2.01 12.05
C SER A 205 -6.54 -1.38 12.46
N MET A 206 -6.55 -0.59 13.50
CA MET A 206 -5.37 -0.25 14.28
C MET A 206 -4.82 -1.50 15.00
N ALA A 207 -3.64 -1.38 15.62
CA ALA A 207 -3.04 -2.40 16.48
C ALA A 207 -2.71 -3.75 15.81
N ASN A 208 -2.75 -3.83 14.49
CA ASN A 208 -2.52 -5.10 13.79
C ASN A 208 -1.04 -5.35 13.42
N ALA A 209 -0.21 -4.31 13.39
CA ALA A 209 1.18 -4.44 12.93
C ALA A 209 2.01 -5.38 13.81
N MET A 210 1.98 -5.18 15.11
CA MET A 210 2.80 -5.97 16.04
C MET A 210 2.34 -7.45 16.12
N PRO A 211 1.04 -7.80 16.33
CA PRO A 211 0.63 -9.20 16.33
C PRO A 211 0.81 -9.89 14.98
N GLN A 212 0.65 -9.19 13.85
CA GLN A 212 0.98 -9.76 12.53
C GLN A 212 2.49 -10.01 12.38
N ALA A 213 3.34 -9.12 12.92
CA ALA A 213 4.78 -9.32 12.92
C ALA A 213 5.19 -10.52 13.77
N LEU A 214 4.55 -10.72 14.92
CA LEU A 214 4.73 -11.90 15.76
C LEU A 214 4.44 -13.19 14.96
N GLY A 215 3.28 -13.23 14.32
CA GLY A 215 2.89 -14.38 13.48
C GLY A 215 3.83 -14.59 12.29
N ALA A 216 4.21 -13.51 11.59
CA ALA A 216 5.13 -13.57 10.46
C ALA A 216 6.51 -14.08 10.88
N GLN A 217 7.08 -13.57 11.99
CA GLN A 217 8.40 -14.00 12.46
C GLN A 217 8.39 -15.45 12.98
N ALA A 218 7.29 -15.89 13.57
CA ALA A 218 7.16 -17.27 14.04
C ALA A 218 7.06 -18.28 12.89
N THR A 219 6.49 -17.87 11.75
CA THR A 219 6.36 -18.73 10.56
C THR A 219 7.54 -18.62 9.59
N GLU A 220 8.22 -17.50 9.57
CA GLU A 220 9.35 -17.19 8.68
C GLU A 220 10.57 -16.76 9.52
N PRO A 221 11.17 -17.67 10.32
CA PRO A 221 12.17 -17.30 11.33
C PRO A 221 13.44 -16.69 10.75
N GLU A 222 13.79 -17.03 9.50
CA GLU A 222 15.01 -16.55 8.82
C GLU A 222 14.82 -15.19 8.14
N ARG A 223 13.59 -14.73 7.97
CA ARG A 223 13.31 -13.45 7.31
C ARG A 223 13.30 -12.30 8.31
N GLN A 224 13.78 -11.15 7.87
CA GLN A 224 13.63 -9.93 8.65
C GLN A 224 12.16 -9.49 8.67
N VAL A 225 11.62 -9.30 9.88
CA VAL A 225 10.27 -8.75 10.07
C VAL A 225 10.35 -7.36 10.71
N VAL A 226 9.68 -6.39 10.09
CA VAL A 226 9.62 -5.00 10.56
C VAL A 226 8.16 -4.60 10.77
N ALA A 227 7.79 -4.31 12.01
CA ALA A 227 6.48 -3.80 12.38
C ALA A 227 6.49 -2.27 12.40
N MET A 228 5.67 -1.64 11.56
CA MET A 228 5.45 -0.19 11.52
C MET A 228 4.19 0.13 12.31
N CYS A 229 4.34 0.43 13.58
CA CYS A 229 3.24 0.67 14.51
C CYS A 229 3.00 2.18 14.67
N GLY A 230 1.74 2.59 14.82
CA GLY A 230 1.41 3.88 15.42
C GLY A 230 1.49 3.79 16.95
N ASP A 231 1.71 4.91 17.62
CA ASP A 231 1.70 4.99 19.09
C ASP A 231 0.37 4.51 19.69
N GLY A 232 -0.75 4.97 19.14
CA GLY A 232 -2.08 4.50 19.52
C GLY A 232 -2.30 3.02 19.20
N GLY A 233 -1.89 2.55 18.02
CA GLY A 233 -2.02 1.15 17.62
C GLY A 233 -1.20 0.23 18.51
N PHE A 234 0.07 0.56 18.75
CA PHE A 234 0.93 -0.23 19.63
C PHE A 234 0.39 -0.30 21.07
N SER A 235 -0.12 0.83 21.59
CA SER A 235 -0.69 0.90 22.93
C SER A 235 -1.92 0.00 23.11
N MET A 236 -2.75 -0.17 22.08
CA MET A 236 -3.99 -0.96 22.16
C MET A 236 -3.73 -2.45 22.40
N LEU A 237 -2.66 -3.02 21.83
CA LEU A 237 -2.28 -4.44 21.98
C LEU A 237 -0.86 -4.59 22.54
N MET A 238 -0.43 -3.64 23.35
CA MET A 238 0.91 -3.66 23.97
C MET A 238 1.16 -4.93 24.82
N GLY A 239 0.12 -5.57 25.34
CA GLY A 239 0.24 -6.85 26.05
C GLY A 239 0.85 -7.96 25.21
N ASP A 240 0.59 -8.00 23.92
CA ASP A 240 1.14 -9.01 23.01
C ASP A 240 2.65 -8.84 22.76
N PHE A 241 3.19 -7.67 23.09
CA PHE A 241 4.64 -7.41 23.05
C PHE A 241 5.41 -8.37 23.97
N LEU A 242 4.82 -8.76 25.12
CA LEU A 242 5.43 -9.76 26.01
C LEU A 242 5.56 -11.14 25.34
N SER A 243 4.70 -11.48 24.39
CA SER A 243 4.82 -12.72 23.61
C SER A 243 6.06 -12.68 22.71
N VAL A 244 6.36 -11.52 22.09
CA VAL A 244 7.59 -11.32 21.29
C VAL A 244 8.81 -11.55 22.16
N VAL A 245 8.83 -10.99 23.39
CA VAL A 245 9.91 -11.16 24.37
C VAL A 245 10.04 -12.62 24.78
N GLN A 246 8.93 -13.24 25.20
CA GLN A 246 8.92 -14.63 25.68
C GLN A 246 9.39 -15.62 24.62
N MET A 247 8.97 -15.44 23.38
CA MET A 247 9.34 -16.28 22.26
C MET A 247 10.72 -15.92 21.67
N LYS A 248 11.37 -14.86 22.16
CA LYS A 248 12.66 -14.34 21.69
C LYS A 248 12.67 -14.06 20.18
N LEU A 249 11.58 -13.52 19.67
CA LEU A 249 11.44 -13.22 18.24
C LEU A 249 12.25 -11.97 17.88
N PRO A 250 13.10 -11.99 16.82
CA PRO A 250 13.96 -10.87 16.45
C PRO A 250 13.24 -9.78 15.63
N VAL A 251 11.96 -9.56 15.90
CA VAL A 251 11.14 -8.55 15.22
C VAL A 251 11.71 -7.14 15.48
N LYS A 252 11.77 -6.33 14.43
CA LYS A 252 12.08 -4.90 14.53
C LYS A 252 10.77 -4.12 14.64
N ILE A 253 10.49 -3.55 15.80
CA ILE A 253 9.28 -2.78 16.05
C ILE A 253 9.63 -1.30 16.00
N VAL A 254 9.04 -0.59 15.04
CA VAL A 254 9.21 0.86 14.87
C VAL A 254 7.89 1.54 15.22
N VAL A 255 7.89 2.30 16.31
CA VAL A 255 6.71 3.04 16.75
C VAL A 255 6.82 4.49 16.27
N PHE A 256 5.91 4.87 15.37
CA PHE A 256 5.73 6.25 14.91
C PHE A 256 4.93 7.00 15.99
N ASN A 257 5.64 7.66 16.90
CA ASN A 257 5.04 8.36 18.01
C ASN A 257 4.84 9.85 17.67
N ASN A 258 3.60 10.21 17.39
CA ASN A 258 3.19 11.60 17.15
C ASN A 258 2.20 12.12 18.22
N SER A 259 1.93 11.32 19.26
CA SER A 259 1.03 11.62 20.36
C SER A 259 -0.40 11.99 19.93
N VAL A 260 -0.86 11.45 18.80
CA VAL A 260 -2.20 11.73 18.30
C VAL A 260 -2.77 10.59 17.45
N LEU A 261 -4.07 10.35 17.53
CA LEU A 261 -4.80 9.52 16.58
C LEU A 261 -4.94 10.25 15.25
N GLY A 262 -3.84 10.28 14.47
CA GLY A 262 -3.64 11.19 13.36
C GLY A 262 -4.70 11.12 12.26
N PHE A 263 -5.18 9.92 11.88
CA PHE A 263 -6.25 9.78 10.88
C PHE A 263 -7.58 10.29 11.42
N VAL A 264 -7.91 9.97 12.67
CA VAL A 264 -9.16 10.45 13.31
C VAL A 264 -9.17 11.98 13.35
N ALA A 265 -8.07 12.59 13.82
CA ALA A 265 -7.94 14.05 13.87
C ALA A 265 -8.03 14.69 12.47
N MET A 266 -7.44 14.07 11.45
CA MET A 266 -7.50 14.54 10.08
C MET A 266 -8.91 14.44 9.49
N GLU A 267 -9.63 13.35 9.73
CA GLU A 267 -11.00 13.15 9.27
C GLU A 267 -11.97 14.10 9.96
N MET A 268 -11.81 14.33 11.27
CA MET A 268 -12.59 15.32 12.01
C MET A 268 -12.40 16.71 11.38
N LYS A 269 -11.15 17.14 11.13
CA LYS A 269 -10.86 18.42 10.46
C LYS A 269 -11.46 18.49 9.06
N ALA A 270 -11.33 17.44 8.26
CA ALA A 270 -11.90 17.38 6.92
C ALA A 270 -13.44 17.47 6.92
N GLY A 271 -14.07 16.90 7.95
CA GLY A 271 -15.52 17.00 8.19
C GLY A 271 -15.98 18.32 8.81
N GLY A 272 -15.04 19.26 9.11
CA GLY A 272 -15.36 20.55 9.74
C GLY A 272 -15.58 20.48 11.25
N TYR A 273 -15.15 19.38 11.90
CA TYR A 273 -15.25 19.21 13.34
C TYR A 273 -13.98 19.70 14.06
N LEU A 274 -14.14 20.10 15.31
CA LEU A 274 -13.02 20.31 16.20
C LEU A 274 -12.42 18.95 16.59
N THR A 275 -11.10 18.86 16.66
CA THR A 275 -10.45 17.66 17.13
C THR A 275 -10.62 17.55 18.65
N ASP A 276 -11.19 16.44 19.11
CA ASP A 276 -11.38 16.13 20.52
C ASP A 276 -11.17 14.64 20.77
N GLY A 277 -10.57 14.28 21.91
CA GLY A 277 -10.29 12.90 22.27
C GLY A 277 -9.27 12.18 21.37
N THR A 278 -8.52 12.92 20.54
CA THR A 278 -7.52 12.35 19.63
C THR A 278 -6.09 12.43 20.15
N GLU A 279 -5.87 13.20 21.20
CA GLU A 279 -4.54 13.40 21.79
C GLU A 279 -4.15 12.20 22.65
N LEU A 280 -2.90 11.79 22.55
CA LEU A 280 -2.32 10.71 23.33
C LEU A 280 -1.19 11.25 24.20
N HIS A 281 -0.94 10.57 25.32
CA HIS A 281 0.22 10.85 26.14
C HIS A 281 1.51 10.46 25.41
N ASP A 282 2.55 11.30 25.50
CA ASP A 282 3.89 10.99 24.97
C ASP A 282 4.54 9.88 25.80
N THR A 283 4.27 8.65 25.41
CA THR A 283 4.77 7.45 26.09
C THR A 283 6.17 7.09 25.59
N ASN A 284 7.10 6.86 26.50
CA ASN A 284 8.43 6.37 26.16
C ASN A 284 8.43 4.85 25.95
N PHE A 285 8.11 4.40 24.75
CA PHE A 285 8.06 2.98 24.38
C PHE A 285 9.43 2.30 24.44
N ALA A 286 10.53 3.03 24.26
CA ALA A 286 11.87 2.49 24.41
C ALA A 286 12.14 2.03 25.85
N ARG A 287 11.73 2.82 26.86
CA ARG A 287 11.85 2.40 28.26
C ARG A 287 10.95 1.22 28.62
N ILE A 288 9.80 1.09 27.97
CA ILE A 288 8.95 -0.09 28.15
C ILE A 288 9.67 -1.34 27.62
N ALA A 289 10.31 -1.24 26.46
CA ALA A 289 11.12 -2.33 25.89
C ALA A 289 12.27 -2.73 26.83
N GLU A 290 13.01 -1.76 27.36
CA GLU A 290 14.08 -1.98 28.34
C GLU A 290 13.57 -2.66 29.62
N ALA A 291 12.41 -2.23 30.15
CA ALA A 291 11.78 -2.87 31.29
C ALA A 291 11.37 -4.32 31.05
N CYS A 292 11.12 -4.69 29.79
CA CYS A 292 10.85 -6.08 29.37
C CYS A 292 12.13 -6.85 29.05
N GLY A 293 13.31 -6.27 29.20
CA GLY A 293 14.61 -6.92 28.99
C GLY A 293 15.07 -7.00 27.53
N ILE A 294 14.53 -6.16 26.66
CA ILE A 294 14.98 -6.02 25.28
C ILE A 294 15.46 -4.61 24.95
N THR A 295 16.20 -4.47 23.88
CA THR A 295 16.76 -3.18 23.48
C THR A 295 15.66 -2.20 23.07
N GLY A 296 15.58 -1.07 23.75
CA GLY A 296 14.74 0.07 23.41
C GLY A 296 15.61 1.27 22.96
N ILE A 297 15.24 1.90 21.83
CA ILE A 297 15.96 3.08 21.33
C ILE A 297 14.91 4.17 21.05
N ARG A 298 15.02 5.30 21.73
CA ARG A 298 14.26 6.51 21.40
C ARG A 298 15.11 7.38 20.49
N VAL A 299 14.55 7.76 19.37
CA VAL A 299 15.19 8.66 18.39
C VAL A 299 14.36 9.93 18.32
N GLU A 300 15.05 11.10 18.40
CA GLU A 300 14.44 12.44 18.41
C GLU A 300 15.01 13.31 17.30
#